data_9986df61c5b4ea821850634e79d5368c
#
_entry.id   9986df61c5b4ea821850634e79d5368c
#
_cell.length_a   1.000
_cell.length_b   1.000
_cell.length_c   1.000
_cell.angle_alpha   90.00
_cell.angle_beta   90.00
_cell.angle_gamma   90.00
#
_symmetry.space_group_name_H-M   'P 1'
#
loop_
_entity.id
_entity.type
_entity.pdbx_description
1 polymer ?
#
loop_
_entity_poly.entity_id
_entity_poly.type
_entity_poly.pdbx_seq_one_letter_code
_entity_poly.pdbx_strand_id
1 'polypeptide(L)'
;MNKKAVFITIGLMTLALIGLIVLQLNWINWSLKLSEQQFDKNVFSALNKVADRLQAKENDEALNYINGYEATYLEGQATKLLDDSVITDEDAKNSTEYQKNEFTLPDNNFSRMLIAENNCSCTKCQFERWFKYNRIVNNYRIRSSVPLAERIELATLDRVLKEELTNTGIDIQYNYGVYDSEHHNFIITDNHYVVAPMGQTKASFQAGGDDHLKKSKYQVSSFGLSDKSPGSLMVYFQGRANALWSGIWKTVLASMFFTLIVLGGFIYTVIVIFQQKQVSEMKNDFINNMTHEFKTPLATISLAVDSITNPQIISNPDKVKRFVNIIKQENTRMNGQVEKVLQMAIIDKKDFNLNFSKIDIHDIINKAVDNFALQISRREGVINTNLTASNHEIFADQTHISNIIYNLLDNANKYSGEKPEILITTKDARDGVEIIVKDNGIGISKEAKKHIFDRFYRVHTGNVHDVKGFGLGLSYVKTMTQAHNGHIDVISEPGKGSSFIITLPVRQS
;
A
#
# COMPACT_ATOMS: atom_id res chain seq x y z
N MET A 1 -8.14 19.59 22.06
CA MET A 1 -7.02 18.62 22.11
C MET A 1 -5.71 19.37 22.30
N ASN A 2 -4.84 18.96 23.21
CA ASN A 2 -3.59 19.67 23.51
C ASN A 2 -2.67 19.61 22.28
N LYS A 3 -2.12 20.76 21.82
CA LYS A 3 -1.23 20.83 20.62
C LYS A 3 -0.10 19.78 20.71
N LYS A 4 0.46 19.60 21.92
CA LYS A 4 1.50 18.59 22.18
C LYS A 4 1.01 17.15 21.91
N ALA A 5 -0.22 16.81 22.28
CA ALA A 5 -0.78 15.48 22.05
C ALA A 5 -0.92 15.16 20.56
N VAL A 6 -1.36 16.12 19.73
CA VAL A 6 -1.47 15.97 18.28
C VAL A 6 -0.10 15.67 17.65
N PHE A 7 0.93 16.45 18.01
CA PHE A 7 2.28 16.23 17.49
C PHE A 7 2.89 14.91 17.94
N ILE A 8 2.63 14.49 19.18
CA ILE A 8 3.08 13.18 19.69
C ILE A 8 2.41 12.04 18.90
N THR A 9 1.08 12.12 18.68
CA THR A 9 0.35 11.10 17.93
C THR A 9 0.85 10.99 16.49
N ILE A 10 1.02 12.12 15.79
CA ILE A 10 1.58 12.15 14.43
C ILE A 10 2.99 11.58 14.42
N GLY A 11 3.85 11.97 15.39
CA GLY A 11 5.21 11.45 15.51
C GLY A 11 5.27 9.94 15.73
N LEU A 12 4.44 9.39 16.61
CA LEU A 12 4.33 7.94 16.85
C LEU A 12 3.85 7.20 15.61
N MET A 13 2.84 7.72 14.92
CA MET A 13 2.34 7.11 13.68
C MET A 13 3.38 7.14 12.56
N THR A 14 4.14 8.24 12.43
CA THR A 14 5.24 8.36 11.46
C THR A 14 6.35 7.35 11.77
N LEU A 15 6.72 7.19 13.04
CA LEU A 15 7.72 6.21 13.48
C LEU A 15 7.25 4.78 13.18
N ALA A 16 5.99 4.47 13.43
CA ALA A 16 5.40 3.17 13.12
C ALA A 16 5.41 2.88 11.61
N LEU A 17 5.11 3.89 10.77
CA LEU A 17 5.15 3.75 9.30
C LEU A 17 6.57 3.49 8.80
N ILE A 18 7.57 4.23 9.32
CA ILE A 18 8.98 4.01 8.99
C ILE A 18 9.40 2.60 9.41
N GLY A 19 9.04 2.15 10.61
CA GLY A 19 9.31 0.80 11.09
C GLY A 19 8.72 -0.27 10.16
N LEU A 20 7.49 -0.09 9.70
CA LEU A 20 6.83 -0.99 8.76
C LEU A 20 7.57 -1.07 7.43
N ILE A 21 8.00 0.07 6.86
CA ILE A 21 8.78 0.11 5.61
C ILE A 21 10.11 -0.62 5.78
N VAL A 22 10.83 -0.40 6.88
CA VAL A 22 12.11 -1.09 7.18
C VAL A 22 11.89 -2.60 7.28
N LEU A 23 10.85 -3.05 7.97
CA LEU A 23 10.51 -4.48 8.08
C LEU A 23 10.20 -5.09 6.71
N GLN A 24 9.48 -4.37 5.83
CA GLN A 24 9.16 -4.85 4.48
C GLN A 24 10.41 -4.97 3.61
N LEU A 25 11.32 -4.00 3.65
CA LEU A 25 12.58 -4.05 2.90
C LEU A 25 13.44 -5.24 3.37
N ASN A 26 13.54 -5.46 4.68
CA ASN A 26 14.24 -6.61 5.23
C ASN A 26 13.59 -7.93 4.81
N TRP A 27 12.26 -8.02 4.83
CA TRP A 27 11.54 -9.20 4.40
C TRP A 27 11.73 -9.51 2.92
N ILE A 28 11.72 -8.50 2.03
CA ILE A 28 12.00 -8.66 0.60
C ILE A 28 13.42 -9.21 0.39
N ASN A 29 14.41 -8.63 1.05
CA ASN A 29 15.80 -9.09 0.98
C ASN A 29 15.95 -10.54 1.46
N TRP A 30 15.29 -10.89 2.55
CA TRP A 30 15.29 -12.25 3.08
C TRP A 30 14.61 -13.25 2.14
N SER A 31 13.47 -12.86 1.56
CA SER A 31 12.73 -13.67 0.58
C SER A 31 13.54 -13.94 -0.69
N LEU A 32 14.26 -12.92 -1.21
CA LEU A 32 15.18 -13.06 -2.33
C LEU A 32 16.30 -14.07 -2.01
N LYS A 33 16.93 -13.93 -0.83
CA LYS A 33 18.00 -14.83 -0.40
C LYS A 33 17.52 -16.26 -0.23
N LEU A 34 16.33 -16.46 0.31
CA LEU A 34 15.71 -17.77 0.46
C LEU A 34 15.40 -18.41 -0.91
N SER A 35 14.84 -17.63 -1.85
CA SER A 35 14.58 -18.07 -3.22
C SER A 35 15.88 -18.46 -3.94
N GLU A 36 16.96 -17.71 -3.74
CA GLU A 36 18.29 -18.05 -4.27
C GLU A 36 18.82 -19.37 -3.70
N GLN A 37 18.75 -19.56 -2.39
CA GLN A 37 19.19 -20.80 -1.74
C GLN A 37 18.39 -22.02 -2.23
N GLN A 38 17.07 -21.85 -2.38
CA GLN A 38 16.21 -22.93 -2.89
C GLN A 38 16.53 -23.27 -4.34
N PHE A 39 16.74 -22.26 -5.18
CA PHE A 39 17.17 -22.46 -6.57
C PHE A 39 18.50 -23.21 -6.63
N ASP A 40 19.50 -22.76 -5.87
CA ASP A 40 20.81 -23.42 -5.83
C ASP A 40 20.70 -24.87 -5.38
N LYS A 41 19.93 -25.16 -4.34
CA LYS A 41 19.68 -26.51 -3.85
C LYS A 41 19.04 -27.41 -4.92
N ASN A 42 18.04 -26.87 -5.64
CA ASN A 42 17.37 -27.61 -6.72
C ASN A 42 18.33 -27.91 -7.87
N VAL A 43 19.16 -26.91 -8.26
CA VAL A 43 20.19 -27.14 -9.32
C VAL A 43 21.18 -28.24 -8.90
N PHE A 44 21.77 -28.13 -7.72
CA PHE A 44 22.72 -29.18 -7.26
C PHE A 44 22.06 -30.53 -7.12
N SER A 45 20.82 -30.62 -6.68
CA SER A 45 20.08 -31.87 -6.63
C SER A 45 19.87 -32.47 -8.01
N ALA A 46 19.51 -31.66 -9.02
CA ALA A 46 19.35 -32.11 -10.40
C ALA A 46 20.68 -32.58 -10.97
N LEU A 47 21.76 -31.80 -10.83
CA LEU A 47 23.06 -32.13 -11.38
C LEU A 47 23.66 -33.42 -10.76
N ASN A 48 23.48 -33.62 -9.45
CA ASN A 48 23.89 -34.84 -8.80
C ASN A 48 23.13 -36.06 -9.35
N LYS A 49 21.81 -35.96 -9.56
CA LYS A 49 21.04 -37.04 -10.18
C LYS A 49 21.45 -37.31 -11.63
N VAL A 50 21.79 -36.24 -12.38
CA VAL A 50 22.35 -36.43 -13.74
C VAL A 50 23.65 -37.20 -13.68
N ALA A 51 24.54 -36.80 -12.77
CA ALA A 51 25.83 -37.53 -12.57
C ALA A 51 25.60 -38.98 -12.21
N ASP A 52 24.72 -39.27 -11.25
CA ASP A 52 24.38 -40.64 -10.82
C ASP A 52 23.78 -41.47 -11.96
N ARG A 53 22.85 -40.89 -12.76
CA ARG A 53 22.24 -41.59 -13.90
C ARG A 53 23.24 -41.88 -15.02
N LEU A 54 24.13 -40.95 -15.33
CA LEU A 54 25.18 -41.15 -16.34
C LEU A 54 26.16 -42.21 -15.89
N GLN A 55 26.53 -42.19 -14.62
CA GLN A 55 27.43 -43.20 -14.05
C GLN A 55 26.77 -44.59 -14.01
N ALA A 56 25.48 -44.67 -13.65
CA ALA A 56 24.73 -45.91 -13.69
C ALA A 56 24.69 -46.52 -15.12
N LYS A 57 24.37 -45.66 -16.13
CA LYS A 57 24.38 -46.08 -17.54
C LYS A 57 25.76 -46.57 -17.98
N GLU A 58 26.81 -45.85 -17.61
CA GLU A 58 28.19 -46.24 -17.90
C GLU A 58 28.55 -47.59 -17.27
N ASN A 59 28.06 -47.84 -16.05
CA ASN A 59 28.25 -49.12 -15.37
C ASN A 59 27.48 -50.27 -16.05
N ASP A 60 26.23 -50.04 -16.46
CA ASP A 60 25.38 -51.01 -17.14
C ASP A 60 25.93 -51.39 -18.53
N GLU A 61 26.40 -50.42 -19.29
CA GLU A 61 27.06 -50.64 -20.58
C GLU A 61 28.36 -51.46 -20.40
N ALA A 62 29.11 -51.15 -19.34
CA ALA A 62 30.31 -51.94 -18.99
C ALA A 62 29.96 -53.38 -18.65
N LEU A 63 28.86 -53.59 -17.90
CA LEU A 63 28.40 -54.96 -17.56
C LEU A 63 27.94 -55.74 -18.80
N ASN A 64 27.23 -55.07 -19.72
CA ASN A 64 26.73 -55.69 -20.95
C ASN A 64 27.86 -56.06 -21.93
N TYR A 65 28.90 -55.24 -22.05
CA TYR A 65 30.07 -55.53 -22.89
C TYR A 65 30.81 -56.79 -22.41
N ILE A 66 30.89 -57.00 -21.09
CA ILE A 66 31.54 -58.18 -20.51
C ILE A 66 30.69 -59.44 -20.69
N ASN A 67 29.38 -59.33 -20.56
CA ASN A 67 28.49 -60.47 -20.74
C ASN A 67 28.51 -61.00 -22.17
N GLY A 68 28.97 -60.24 -23.16
CA GLY A 68 29.05 -60.66 -24.56
C GLY A 68 30.33 -61.42 -24.93
N TYR A 69 31.46 -61.11 -24.30
CA TYR A 69 32.77 -61.71 -24.73
C TYR A 69 33.50 -62.52 -23.68
N GLU A 70 33.41 -62.23 -22.39
CA GLU A 70 34.21 -62.87 -21.36
C GLU A 70 33.44 -63.82 -20.40
N ALA A 71 32.09 -63.70 -20.38
CA ALA A 71 31.28 -64.53 -19.48
C ALA A 71 31.58 -66.07 -19.70
N THR A 72 31.79 -66.44 -20.95
CA THR A 72 32.07 -67.83 -21.30
C THR A 72 33.49 -68.28 -20.86
N TYR A 73 34.47 -67.37 -20.78
CA TYR A 73 35.85 -67.70 -20.44
C TYR A 73 36.10 -67.67 -18.93
N LEU A 74 35.56 -66.73 -18.22
CA LEU A 74 35.72 -66.61 -16.76
C LEU A 74 34.77 -67.49 -15.98
N GLU A 75 33.56 -67.77 -16.47
CA GLU A 75 32.65 -68.76 -15.90
C GLU A 75 33.25 -70.14 -16.05
N GLY A 76 33.93 -70.46 -17.19
CA GLY A 76 34.64 -71.70 -17.40
C GLY A 76 35.85 -71.87 -16.49
N GLN A 77 36.59 -70.83 -16.15
CA GLN A 77 37.67 -70.87 -15.17
C GLN A 77 37.18 -70.89 -13.71
N ALA A 78 36.13 -70.15 -13.39
CA ALA A 78 35.51 -70.09 -12.05
C ALA A 78 34.84 -71.43 -11.71
N THR A 79 34.18 -72.10 -12.69
CA THR A 79 33.61 -73.44 -12.52
C THR A 79 34.71 -74.48 -12.39
N LYS A 80 35.81 -74.31 -13.12
CA LYS A 80 36.98 -75.24 -12.97
C LYS A 80 37.65 -75.11 -11.60
N LEU A 81 37.80 -73.91 -11.06
CA LEU A 81 38.33 -73.63 -9.72
C LEU A 81 37.38 -74.11 -8.60
N LEU A 82 36.07 -74.12 -8.86
CA LEU A 82 35.08 -74.67 -7.93
C LEU A 82 34.92 -76.19 -8.03
N ASP A 83 35.13 -76.78 -9.23
CA ASP A 83 35.02 -78.20 -9.46
C ASP A 83 36.31 -79.00 -9.06
N ASP A 84 37.50 -78.39 -9.21
CA ASP A 84 38.73 -78.88 -8.70
C ASP A 84 38.87 -78.84 -7.16
N SER A 85 37.97 -78.10 -6.48
CA SER A 85 37.89 -78.05 -5.02
C SER A 85 36.81 -78.99 -4.45
N VAL A 86 36.77 -80.20 -4.90
CA VAL A 86 36.20 -81.31 -4.09
C VAL A 86 37.19 -81.61 -2.99
N ILE A 87 37.30 -80.76 -2.02
CA ILE A 87 38.05 -80.93 -0.79
C ILE A 87 37.16 -81.79 0.13
N THR A 88 37.66 -82.97 0.49
CA THR A 88 37.05 -83.76 1.55
C THR A 88 37.05 -82.99 2.85
N ASP A 89 36.08 -83.25 3.74
CA ASP A 89 35.81 -82.48 5.01
C ASP A 89 37.03 -82.44 6.00
N GLU A 90 38.11 -83.18 5.77
CA GLU A 90 39.33 -83.12 6.57
C GLU A 90 40.36 -82.08 6.12
N ASP A 91 40.41 -81.74 4.85
CA ASP A 91 41.29 -80.69 4.32
C ASP A 91 40.74 -79.29 4.55
N ALA A 92 39.41 -79.13 4.78
CA ALA A 92 38.73 -77.88 5.02
C ALA A 92 39.12 -77.18 6.34
N LYS A 93 39.67 -77.95 7.32
CA LYS A 93 40.04 -77.33 8.62
C LYS A 93 41.43 -76.68 8.64
N ASN A 94 42.35 -77.11 7.76
CA ASN A 94 43.72 -76.55 7.70
C ASN A 94 43.89 -75.44 6.63
N SER A 95 42.98 -75.31 5.72
CA SER A 95 43.04 -74.32 4.63
C SER A 95 42.24 -73.00 4.90
N THR A 96 41.55 -72.97 6.02
CA THR A 96 40.65 -71.85 6.32
C THR A 96 41.33 -70.47 6.61
N GLU A 97 42.62 -70.49 6.93
CA GLU A 97 43.37 -69.29 7.25
C GLU A 97 44.01 -68.62 6.02
N TYR A 98 44.38 -69.42 5.01
CA TYR A 98 44.93 -68.88 3.75
C TYR A 98 43.86 -68.40 2.77
N GLN A 99 42.70 -69.05 2.72
CA GLN A 99 41.58 -68.61 1.85
C GLN A 99 40.81 -67.35 2.34
N LYS A 100 40.92 -67.03 3.64
CA LYS A 100 40.20 -65.90 4.23
C LYS A 100 40.73 -64.56 3.76
N ASN A 101 41.98 -64.46 3.31
CA ASN A 101 42.63 -63.27 2.84
C ASN A 101 42.47 -63.03 1.32
N GLU A 102 42.04 -64.01 0.56
CA GLU A 102 41.99 -63.93 -0.91
C GLU A 102 40.77 -63.21 -1.46
N PHE A 103 39.67 -63.17 -0.69
CA PHE A 103 38.42 -62.56 -1.10
C PHE A 103 38.03 -61.33 -0.22
N THR A 104 39.03 -60.66 0.35
CA THR A 104 38.78 -59.42 1.13
C THR A 104 38.59 -58.24 0.21
N LEU A 105 37.46 -57.52 0.41
CA LEU A 105 37.18 -56.27 -0.27
C LEU A 105 37.96 -55.15 0.40
N PRO A 106 38.50 -54.15 -0.35
CA PRO A 106 39.09 -52.99 0.23
C PRO A 106 38.01 -52.14 0.97
N ASP A 107 38.40 -51.47 2.06
CA ASP A 107 37.47 -50.65 2.82
C ASP A 107 37.20 -49.30 2.11
N ASN A 108 36.25 -49.31 1.20
CA ASN A 108 35.74 -48.10 0.53
C ASN A 108 34.22 -48.10 0.47
N ASN A 109 33.63 -46.97 0.11
CA ASN A 109 32.18 -46.82 0.07
C ASN A 109 31.49 -47.82 -0.87
N PHE A 110 32.11 -48.15 -1.98
CA PHE A 110 31.56 -49.10 -2.94
C PHE A 110 31.56 -50.54 -2.40
N SER A 111 32.63 -50.96 -1.73
CA SER A 111 32.68 -52.24 -1.05
C SER A 111 31.65 -52.37 0.06
N ARG A 112 31.44 -51.29 0.85
CA ARG A 112 30.40 -51.23 1.89
C ARG A 112 29.00 -51.37 1.29
N MET A 113 28.73 -50.76 0.11
CA MET A 113 27.47 -50.91 -0.60
C MET A 113 27.22 -52.35 -1.06
N LEU A 114 28.23 -53.03 -1.63
CA LEU A 114 28.13 -54.43 -2.01
C LEU A 114 27.92 -55.39 -0.82
N ILE A 115 28.48 -55.06 0.35
CA ILE A 115 28.27 -55.80 1.60
C ILE A 115 26.85 -55.57 2.13
N ALA A 116 26.32 -54.35 2.01
CA ALA A 116 24.95 -54.00 2.44
C ALA A 116 23.88 -54.69 1.58
N GLU A 117 24.15 -54.88 0.29
CA GLU A 117 23.24 -55.54 -0.65
C GLU A 117 23.08 -57.05 -0.36
N ASN A 118 24.11 -57.70 0.20
CA ASN A 118 24.06 -59.12 0.58
C ASN A 118 24.90 -59.40 1.85
N ASN A 119 24.23 -59.46 2.99
CA ASN A 119 24.85 -59.60 4.32
C ASN A 119 25.36 -61.03 4.66
N CYS A 120 25.32 -61.99 3.70
CA CYS A 120 25.80 -63.31 3.92
C CYS A 120 27.35 -63.38 4.00
N SER A 121 27.89 -64.01 5.02
CA SER A 121 29.33 -64.15 5.24
C SER A 121 29.92 -65.51 4.80
N CYS A 122 29.14 -66.34 4.10
CA CYS A 122 29.64 -67.59 3.55
C CYS A 122 30.66 -67.36 2.43
N THR A 123 31.55 -68.28 2.22
CA THR A 123 32.65 -68.23 1.22
C THR A 123 32.14 -67.91 -0.19
N LYS A 124 31.01 -68.52 -0.57
CA LYS A 124 30.40 -68.34 -1.87
C LYS A 124 29.95 -66.85 -2.04
N CYS A 125 29.25 -66.25 -1.04
CA CYS A 125 28.83 -64.89 -1.10
C CYS A 125 30.00 -63.88 -1.01
N GLN A 126 31.06 -64.20 -0.29
CA GLN A 126 32.30 -63.43 -0.26
C GLN A 126 32.99 -63.43 -1.62
N PHE A 127 33.08 -64.57 -2.27
CA PHE A 127 33.63 -64.73 -3.61
C PHE A 127 32.80 -63.97 -4.65
N GLU A 128 31.46 -64.07 -4.62
CA GLU A 128 30.57 -63.36 -5.54
C GLU A 128 30.73 -61.85 -5.39
N ARG A 129 30.83 -61.31 -4.15
CA ARG A 129 31.08 -59.89 -3.90
C ARG A 129 32.45 -59.43 -4.37
N TRP A 130 33.50 -60.23 -4.07
CA TRP A 130 34.85 -59.94 -4.51
C TRP A 130 34.95 -59.99 -6.03
N PHE A 131 34.31 -60.95 -6.67
CA PHE A 131 34.25 -61.08 -8.12
C PHE A 131 33.54 -59.93 -8.76
N LYS A 132 32.37 -59.56 -8.23
CA LYS A 132 31.60 -58.38 -8.65
C LYS A 132 32.44 -57.12 -8.51
N TYR A 133 33.14 -56.95 -7.39
CA TYR A 133 34.04 -55.82 -7.15
C TYR A 133 35.20 -55.80 -8.16
N ASN A 134 35.95 -56.80 -8.29
CA ASN A 134 37.07 -56.82 -9.22
C ASN A 134 36.65 -56.65 -10.68
N ARG A 135 35.56 -57.25 -11.04
CA ARG A 135 34.95 -57.07 -12.35
C ARG A 135 34.62 -55.57 -12.63
N ILE A 136 34.00 -54.84 -11.69
CA ILE A 136 33.72 -53.45 -11.81
C ILE A 136 35.00 -52.62 -11.83
N VAL A 137 35.93 -52.87 -10.97
CA VAL A 137 37.22 -52.15 -10.90
C VAL A 137 38.07 -52.37 -12.17
N ASN A 138 38.14 -53.58 -12.69
CA ASN A 138 38.86 -53.80 -13.95
C ASN A 138 38.20 -53.14 -15.13
N ASN A 139 36.90 -53.16 -15.22
CA ASN A 139 36.16 -52.42 -16.23
C ASN A 139 36.39 -50.94 -16.14
N TYR A 140 36.35 -50.39 -14.92
CA TYR A 140 36.68 -49.00 -14.70
C TYR A 140 38.12 -48.69 -15.18
N ARG A 141 39.09 -49.57 -14.91
CA ARG A 141 40.46 -49.40 -15.34
C ARG A 141 40.59 -49.43 -16.87
N ILE A 142 39.85 -50.30 -17.56
CA ILE A 142 39.81 -50.36 -19.03
C ILE A 142 39.14 -49.12 -19.60
N ARG A 143 38.01 -48.72 -19.04
CA ARG A 143 37.29 -47.51 -19.48
C ARG A 143 38.02 -46.22 -19.14
N SER A 144 38.77 -46.17 -18.03
CA SER A 144 39.55 -44.95 -17.70
C SER A 144 40.69 -44.70 -18.70
N SER A 145 41.09 -45.72 -19.50
CA SER A 145 42.00 -45.52 -20.62
C SER A 145 41.32 -44.98 -21.89
N VAL A 146 39.97 -44.98 -21.95
CA VAL A 146 39.20 -44.39 -23.07
C VAL A 146 39.00 -42.90 -22.82
N PRO A 147 39.27 -42.03 -23.82
CA PRO A 147 39.06 -40.62 -23.68
C PRO A 147 37.63 -40.27 -23.24
N LEU A 148 37.47 -39.28 -22.35
CA LEU A 148 36.19 -38.90 -21.79
C LEU A 148 35.15 -38.51 -22.85
N ALA A 149 35.61 -37.98 -24.00
CA ALA A 149 34.76 -37.62 -25.15
C ALA A 149 34.06 -38.83 -25.79
N GLU A 150 34.65 -40.02 -25.69
CA GLU A 150 34.08 -41.27 -26.23
C GLU A 150 33.15 -41.98 -25.24
N ARG A 151 33.25 -41.62 -23.97
CA ARG A 151 32.46 -42.19 -22.88
C ARG A 151 31.09 -41.57 -22.70
N ILE A 152 30.91 -40.31 -23.19
CA ILE A 152 29.70 -39.53 -22.98
C ILE A 152 28.92 -39.41 -24.30
N GLU A 153 27.77 -40.03 -24.34
CA GLU A 153 26.82 -39.83 -25.44
C GLU A 153 26.05 -38.51 -25.29
N LEU A 154 26.28 -37.63 -26.25
CA LEU A 154 25.73 -36.25 -26.22
C LEU A 154 24.20 -36.23 -26.09
N ALA A 155 23.49 -37.04 -26.88
CA ALA A 155 22.03 -37.11 -26.87
C ALA A 155 21.47 -37.60 -25.52
N THR A 156 22.17 -38.52 -24.87
CA THR A 156 21.77 -38.98 -23.53
C THR A 156 22.03 -37.91 -22.47
N LEU A 157 23.20 -37.25 -22.49
CA LEU A 157 23.51 -36.16 -21.57
C LEU A 157 22.47 -35.05 -21.65
N ASP A 158 22.16 -34.56 -22.86
CA ASP A 158 21.20 -33.48 -23.08
C ASP A 158 19.81 -33.86 -22.58
N ARG A 159 19.35 -35.08 -22.91
CA ARG A 159 18.04 -35.56 -22.48
C ARG A 159 17.94 -35.70 -20.96
N VAL A 160 18.92 -36.34 -20.32
CA VAL A 160 18.90 -36.56 -18.86
C VAL A 160 19.03 -35.25 -18.11
N LEU A 161 19.87 -34.31 -18.58
CA LEU A 161 20.04 -33.00 -17.99
C LEU A 161 18.72 -32.19 -18.05
N LYS A 162 18.10 -32.17 -19.21
CA LYS A 162 16.81 -31.48 -19.41
C LYS A 162 15.72 -32.09 -18.53
N GLU A 163 15.62 -33.41 -18.48
CA GLU A 163 14.64 -34.14 -17.67
C GLU A 163 14.80 -33.84 -16.17
N GLU A 164 16.03 -33.93 -15.62
CA GLU A 164 16.26 -33.70 -14.20
C GLU A 164 16.10 -32.23 -13.79
N LEU A 165 16.49 -31.27 -14.64
CA LEU A 165 16.22 -29.84 -14.39
C LEU A 165 14.72 -29.54 -14.37
N THR A 166 13.98 -30.08 -15.35
CA THR A 166 12.50 -29.90 -15.40
C THR A 166 11.83 -30.55 -14.19
N ASN A 167 12.26 -31.75 -13.78
CA ASN A 167 11.72 -32.46 -12.60
C ASN A 167 11.96 -31.70 -11.28
N THR A 168 13.00 -30.86 -11.22
CA THR A 168 13.27 -30.01 -10.06
C THR A 168 12.62 -28.62 -10.16
N GLY A 169 11.82 -28.39 -11.20
CA GLY A 169 11.09 -27.12 -11.42
C GLY A 169 11.95 -26.00 -12.00
N ILE A 170 13.07 -26.35 -12.67
CA ILE A 170 13.94 -25.39 -13.33
C ILE A 170 13.64 -25.39 -14.83
N ASP A 171 12.88 -24.40 -15.28
CA ASP A 171 12.50 -24.23 -16.69
C ASP A 171 13.02 -22.87 -17.20
N ILE A 172 14.33 -22.71 -17.20
CA ILE A 172 15.01 -21.52 -17.73
C ILE A 172 16.12 -21.94 -18.68
N GLN A 173 16.47 -21.02 -19.59
CA GLN A 173 17.57 -21.27 -20.53
C GLN A 173 18.90 -21.45 -19.79
N TYR A 174 19.61 -22.49 -20.17
CA TYR A 174 20.91 -22.80 -19.62
C TYR A 174 21.88 -23.20 -20.72
N ASN A 175 23.17 -22.98 -20.44
CA ASN A 175 24.29 -23.51 -21.19
C ASN A 175 24.98 -24.55 -20.32
N TYR A 176 25.47 -25.59 -20.90
CA TYR A 176 26.20 -26.64 -20.16
C TYR A 176 27.48 -27.05 -20.87
N GLY A 177 28.39 -27.60 -20.11
CA GLY A 177 29.62 -28.12 -20.65
C GLY A 177 30.21 -29.22 -19.77
N VAL A 178 30.92 -30.11 -20.39
CA VAL A 178 31.71 -31.11 -19.69
C VAL A 178 33.17 -30.71 -19.78
N TYR A 179 33.76 -30.43 -18.64
CA TYR A 179 35.15 -30.01 -18.49
C TYR A 179 36.03 -31.23 -18.13
N ASP A 180 37.10 -31.43 -18.89
CA ASP A 180 38.11 -32.42 -18.61
C ASP A 180 39.15 -31.84 -17.65
N SER A 181 39.29 -32.45 -16.48
CA SER A 181 40.21 -32.01 -15.43
C SER A 181 41.68 -32.37 -15.76
N GLU A 182 41.94 -33.40 -16.60
CA GLU A 182 43.26 -33.84 -16.97
C GLU A 182 43.86 -32.95 -18.06
N HIS A 183 43.08 -32.63 -19.09
CA HIS A 183 43.51 -31.83 -20.23
C HIS A 183 43.17 -30.34 -20.08
N HIS A 184 42.50 -29.94 -18.99
CA HIS A 184 42.12 -28.53 -18.68
C HIS A 184 41.32 -27.85 -19.79
N ASN A 185 40.46 -28.58 -20.51
CA ASN A 185 39.62 -28.04 -21.58
C ASN A 185 38.19 -28.57 -21.51
N PHE A 186 37.27 -27.92 -22.21
CA PHE A 186 35.93 -28.45 -22.44
C PHE A 186 35.96 -29.46 -23.57
N ILE A 187 35.30 -30.61 -23.36
CA ILE A 187 35.11 -31.64 -24.39
C ILE A 187 33.73 -31.55 -25.04
N ILE A 188 32.73 -31.05 -24.30
CA ILE A 188 31.37 -30.82 -24.75
C ILE A 188 30.96 -29.43 -24.29
N THR A 189 30.32 -28.65 -25.17
CA THR A 189 29.65 -27.40 -24.85
C THR A 189 28.37 -27.31 -25.67
N ASP A 190 27.25 -26.99 -24.98
CA ASP A 190 25.94 -26.67 -25.59
C ASP A 190 25.54 -27.65 -26.72
N ASN A 191 25.52 -28.94 -26.41
CA ASN A 191 25.14 -30.03 -27.33
C ASN A 191 26.09 -30.22 -28.54
N HIS A 192 27.36 -29.81 -28.41
CA HIS A 192 28.37 -30.01 -29.43
C HIS A 192 29.67 -30.59 -28.82
N TYR A 193 30.31 -31.51 -29.54
CA TYR A 193 31.67 -31.95 -29.17
C TYR A 193 32.68 -30.87 -29.58
N VAL A 194 33.46 -30.40 -28.63
CA VAL A 194 34.63 -29.54 -28.85
C VAL A 194 35.83 -30.37 -29.27
N VAL A 195 35.97 -31.57 -28.64
CA VAL A 195 36.95 -32.60 -29.00
C VAL A 195 36.17 -33.75 -29.60
N ALA A 196 36.38 -34.05 -30.90
CA ALA A 196 35.65 -35.09 -31.60
C ALA A 196 36.07 -36.47 -31.10
N PRO A 197 35.15 -37.41 -30.87
CA PRO A 197 35.45 -38.83 -30.66
C PRO A 197 36.16 -39.46 -31.86
N MET A 198 36.96 -40.49 -31.67
CA MET A 198 37.63 -41.18 -32.78
C MET A 198 36.61 -41.65 -33.83
N GLY A 199 36.84 -41.25 -35.09
CA GLY A 199 35.96 -41.59 -36.22
C GLY A 199 34.92 -40.54 -36.59
N GLN A 200 34.75 -39.42 -35.87
CA GLN A 200 33.90 -38.33 -36.26
C GLN A 200 34.69 -37.13 -36.73
N THR A 201 34.43 -36.68 -37.96
CA THR A 201 35.24 -35.60 -38.67
C THR A 201 34.79 -34.18 -38.40
N LYS A 202 33.85 -33.95 -37.47
CA LYS A 202 33.31 -32.58 -37.20
C LYS A 202 33.44 -32.22 -35.72
N ALA A 203 34.59 -31.67 -35.34
CA ALA A 203 34.71 -30.79 -34.19
C ALA A 203 34.30 -29.40 -34.63
N SER A 204 33.23 -28.86 -34.12
CA SER A 204 32.87 -27.46 -34.38
C SER A 204 33.57 -26.57 -33.35
N PHE A 205 34.60 -25.88 -33.78
CA PHE A 205 35.28 -24.91 -32.93
C PHE A 205 34.40 -23.64 -32.85
N GLN A 206 33.60 -23.50 -31.80
CA GLN A 206 33.00 -22.21 -31.40
C GLN A 206 33.59 -21.79 -30.05
N ALA A 207 34.70 -21.05 -30.12
CA ALA A 207 35.34 -20.42 -28.96
C ALA A 207 34.54 -19.14 -28.57
N GLY A 208 33.43 -19.31 -27.90
CA GLY A 208 32.60 -18.15 -27.53
C GLY A 208 31.83 -18.22 -26.21
N GLY A 209 31.67 -19.39 -25.63
CA GLY A 209 30.85 -19.62 -24.44
C GLY A 209 31.59 -20.01 -23.16
N ASP A 210 32.88 -20.32 -23.25
CA ASP A 210 33.63 -21.02 -22.19
C ASP A 210 33.86 -20.23 -20.91
N ASP A 211 33.94 -18.88 -21.02
CA ASP A 211 34.26 -18.03 -19.86
C ASP A 211 33.13 -17.98 -18.81
N HIS A 212 31.88 -18.09 -19.23
CA HIS A 212 30.73 -18.09 -18.33
C HIS A 212 30.57 -19.45 -17.65
N LEU A 213 30.83 -20.56 -18.36
CA LEU A 213 30.80 -21.90 -17.83
C LEU A 213 31.91 -22.11 -16.80
N LYS A 214 33.15 -21.67 -17.09
CA LYS A 214 34.28 -21.75 -16.13
C LYS A 214 34.02 -20.98 -14.82
N LYS A 215 33.26 -19.86 -14.89
CA LYS A 215 32.91 -19.03 -13.73
C LYS A 215 31.64 -19.51 -13.03
N SER A 216 30.98 -20.54 -13.58
CA SER A 216 29.74 -21.03 -12.97
C SER A 216 30.00 -21.66 -11.61
N LYS A 217 29.15 -21.39 -10.65
CA LYS A 217 29.15 -22.06 -9.35
C LYS A 217 28.50 -23.44 -9.39
N TYR A 218 27.76 -23.78 -10.46
CA TYR A 218 27.05 -25.03 -10.61
C TYR A 218 27.94 -26.02 -11.33
N GLN A 219 28.73 -26.71 -10.54
CA GLN A 219 29.67 -27.69 -10.99
C GLN A 219 29.50 -28.96 -10.15
N VAL A 220 29.43 -30.11 -10.82
CA VAL A 220 29.37 -31.41 -10.19
C VAL A 220 30.44 -32.31 -10.84
N SER A 221 31.25 -32.92 -10.01
CA SER A 221 32.22 -33.89 -10.45
C SER A 221 31.52 -35.19 -10.86
N SER A 222 31.80 -35.69 -12.03
CA SER A 222 31.16 -36.88 -12.61
C SER A 222 32.20 -37.78 -13.32
N PHE A 223 31.81 -38.98 -13.63
CA PHE A 223 32.57 -39.93 -14.46
C PHE A 223 33.76 -40.61 -13.79
N GLY A 224 33.75 -40.82 -12.46
CA GLY A 224 34.80 -41.54 -11.77
C GLY A 224 34.35 -42.28 -10.52
N LEU A 225 34.91 -43.45 -10.28
CA LEU A 225 34.75 -44.25 -9.04
C LEU A 225 35.72 -43.82 -7.92
N SER A 226 36.62 -42.89 -8.19
CA SER A 226 37.66 -42.41 -7.28
C SER A 226 37.41 -40.91 -6.94
N ASP A 227 37.99 -40.46 -5.83
CA ASP A 227 38.00 -39.05 -5.41
C ASP A 227 38.58 -38.07 -6.46
N LYS A 228 39.29 -38.59 -7.46
CA LYS A 228 39.76 -37.85 -8.63
C LYS A 228 38.84 -38.13 -9.82
N SER A 229 37.79 -37.36 -9.94
CA SER A 229 36.90 -37.40 -11.12
C SER A 229 37.62 -36.84 -12.36
N PRO A 230 37.65 -37.56 -13.50
CA PRO A 230 38.29 -37.08 -14.73
C PRO A 230 37.54 -35.94 -15.37
N GLY A 231 36.26 -35.75 -15.06
CA GLY A 231 35.45 -34.69 -15.65
C GLY A 231 34.47 -34.03 -14.69
N SER A 232 34.09 -32.81 -15.03
CA SER A 232 33.08 -32.03 -14.29
C SER A 232 31.98 -31.54 -15.24
N LEU A 233 30.74 -31.81 -14.87
CA LEU A 233 29.57 -31.19 -15.53
C LEU A 233 29.36 -29.81 -14.96
N MET A 234 29.41 -28.78 -15.80
CA MET A 234 29.19 -27.38 -15.47
C MET A 234 27.94 -26.88 -16.17
N VAL A 235 27.10 -26.12 -15.46
CA VAL A 235 25.89 -25.54 -16.02
C VAL A 235 25.83 -24.05 -15.67
N TYR A 236 25.52 -23.22 -16.64
CA TYR A 236 25.34 -21.79 -16.47
C TYR A 236 23.93 -21.38 -16.87
N PHE A 237 23.23 -20.64 -16.01
CA PHE A 237 21.87 -20.20 -16.27
C PHE A 237 21.83 -18.75 -16.73
N GLN A 238 21.45 -18.55 -18.00
CA GLN A 238 21.16 -17.22 -18.54
C GLN A 238 19.83 -16.74 -17.96
N GLY A 239 19.79 -15.53 -17.39
CA GLY A 239 18.55 -14.97 -16.83
C GLY A 239 18.16 -15.52 -15.44
N ARG A 240 19.09 -16.14 -14.69
CA ARG A 240 18.86 -16.59 -13.31
C ARG A 240 18.19 -15.50 -12.44
N ALA A 241 18.63 -14.24 -12.57
CA ALA A 241 18.04 -13.13 -11.84
C ALA A 241 16.55 -12.95 -12.16
N ASN A 242 16.16 -13.03 -13.43
CA ASN A 242 14.76 -12.92 -13.84
C ASN A 242 13.90 -14.05 -13.28
N ALA A 243 14.44 -15.29 -13.25
CA ALA A 243 13.75 -16.42 -12.67
C ALA A 243 13.50 -16.26 -11.16
N LEU A 244 14.48 -15.76 -10.42
CA LEU A 244 14.34 -15.44 -9.00
C LEU A 244 13.28 -14.35 -8.76
N TRP A 245 13.29 -13.29 -9.57
CA TRP A 245 12.29 -12.22 -9.48
C TRP A 245 10.90 -12.69 -9.85
N SER A 246 10.75 -13.57 -10.85
CA SER A 246 9.43 -14.09 -11.24
C SER A 246 8.73 -14.88 -10.13
N GLY A 247 9.49 -15.48 -9.20
CA GLY A 247 8.92 -16.18 -8.05
C GLY A 247 8.35 -15.27 -6.96
N ILE A 248 8.88 -14.05 -6.81
CA ILE A 248 8.55 -13.17 -5.67
C ILE A 248 7.77 -11.90 -6.04
N TRP A 249 7.65 -11.54 -7.33
CA TRP A 249 7.02 -10.28 -7.75
C TRP A 249 5.57 -10.11 -7.26
N LYS A 250 4.80 -11.21 -7.19
CA LYS A 250 3.41 -11.21 -6.68
C LYS A 250 3.37 -10.80 -5.20
N THR A 251 4.28 -11.31 -4.40
CA THR A 251 4.36 -10.99 -2.97
C THR A 251 4.86 -9.57 -2.73
N VAL A 252 5.79 -9.08 -3.58
CA VAL A 252 6.25 -7.70 -3.57
C VAL A 252 5.11 -6.74 -3.92
N LEU A 253 4.31 -7.03 -4.97
CA LEU A 253 3.14 -6.24 -5.33
C LEU A 253 2.08 -6.22 -4.21
N ALA A 254 1.79 -7.38 -3.61
CA ALA A 254 0.87 -7.45 -2.49
C ALA A 254 1.35 -6.61 -1.30
N SER A 255 2.64 -6.69 -0.96
CA SER A 255 3.25 -5.88 0.10
C SER A 255 3.15 -4.38 -0.20
N MET A 256 3.45 -3.96 -1.43
CA MET A 256 3.32 -2.56 -1.87
C MET A 256 1.87 -2.06 -1.78
N PHE A 257 0.90 -2.88 -2.18
CA PHE A 257 -0.52 -2.57 -2.10
C PHE A 257 -0.96 -2.31 -0.64
N PHE A 258 -0.59 -3.20 0.29
CA PHE A 258 -0.90 -2.99 1.71
C PHE A 258 -0.23 -1.75 2.29
N THR A 259 1.01 -1.44 1.87
CA THR A 259 1.69 -0.22 2.30
C THR A 259 0.94 1.02 1.85
N LEU A 260 0.45 1.04 0.61
CA LEU A 260 -0.33 2.17 0.08
C LEU A 260 -1.65 2.36 0.84
N ILE A 261 -2.33 1.28 1.24
CA ILE A 261 -3.54 1.36 2.08
C ILE A 261 -3.22 1.99 3.44
N VAL A 262 -2.15 1.52 4.10
CA VAL A 262 -1.73 2.07 5.41
C VAL A 262 -1.35 3.54 5.29
N LEU A 263 -0.60 3.91 4.25
CA LEU A 263 -0.22 5.30 3.96
C LEU A 263 -1.45 6.19 3.70
N GLY A 264 -2.40 5.70 2.91
CA GLY A 264 -3.67 6.39 2.66
C GLY A 264 -4.48 6.61 3.94
N GLY A 265 -4.60 5.59 4.79
CA GLY A 265 -5.23 5.70 6.10
C GLY A 265 -4.52 6.69 7.03
N PHE A 266 -3.19 6.72 7.00
CA PHE A 266 -2.40 7.70 7.75
C PHE A 266 -2.68 9.13 7.30
N ILE A 267 -2.62 9.40 5.99
CA ILE A 267 -2.90 10.73 5.41
C ILE A 267 -4.33 11.16 5.76
N TYR A 268 -5.31 10.28 5.59
CA TYR A 268 -6.70 10.55 5.95
C TYR A 268 -6.84 10.91 7.42
N THR A 269 -6.23 10.15 8.33
CA THR A 269 -6.26 10.41 9.77
C THR A 269 -5.67 11.77 10.11
N VAL A 270 -4.54 12.14 9.51
CA VAL A 270 -3.91 13.46 9.71
C VAL A 270 -4.84 14.58 9.26
N ILE A 271 -5.48 14.45 8.09
CA ILE A 271 -6.45 15.45 7.58
C ILE A 271 -7.61 15.60 8.57
N VAL A 272 -8.19 14.49 9.04
CA VAL A 272 -9.31 14.52 10.00
C VAL A 272 -8.91 15.20 11.31
N ILE A 273 -7.71 14.90 11.83
CA ILE A 273 -7.19 15.54 13.05
C ILE A 273 -7.08 17.07 12.87
N PHE A 274 -6.55 17.53 11.74
CA PHE A 274 -6.45 18.97 11.46
C PHE A 274 -7.82 19.64 11.34
N GLN A 275 -8.77 19.02 10.65
CA GLN A 275 -10.15 19.50 10.54
C GLN A 275 -10.83 19.59 11.92
N GLN A 276 -10.73 18.54 12.74
CA GLN A 276 -11.28 18.54 14.10
C GLN A 276 -10.66 19.64 14.97
N LYS A 277 -9.34 19.86 14.84
CA LYS A 277 -8.64 20.92 15.56
C LYS A 277 -9.17 22.28 15.16
N GLN A 278 -9.34 22.56 13.87
CA GLN A 278 -9.88 23.82 13.35
C GLN A 278 -11.29 24.08 13.88
N VAL A 279 -12.17 23.07 13.82
CA VAL A 279 -13.53 23.16 14.37
C VAL A 279 -13.52 23.43 15.88
N SER A 280 -12.61 22.77 16.62
CA SER A 280 -12.47 23.00 18.07
C SER A 280 -11.98 24.41 18.41
N GLU A 281 -11.04 24.96 17.65
CA GLU A 281 -10.55 26.33 17.82
C GLU A 281 -11.69 27.33 17.52
N MET A 282 -12.40 27.19 16.40
CA MET A 282 -13.55 28.02 16.07
C MET A 282 -14.65 27.97 17.15
N LYS A 283 -14.93 26.79 17.73
CA LYS A 283 -15.89 26.64 18.83
C LYS A 283 -15.44 27.37 20.10
N ASN A 284 -14.15 27.32 20.43
CA ASN A 284 -13.61 28.05 21.59
C ASN A 284 -13.69 29.56 21.39
N ASP A 285 -13.35 30.06 20.20
CA ASP A 285 -13.45 31.47 19.86
C ASP A 285 -14.92 31.97 19.91
N PHE A 286 -15.87 31.14 19.45
CA PHE A 286 -17.28 31.40 19.60
C PHE A 286 -17.70 31.53 21.07
N ILE A 287 -17.32 30.60 21.94
CA ILE A 287 -17.64 30.63 23.38
C ILE A 287 -17.08 31.91 24.02
N ASN A 288 -15.83 32.24 23.70
CA ASN A 288 -15.18 33.44 24.23
C ASN A 288 -15.92 34.71 23.77
N ASN A 289 -16.24 34.81 22.48
CA ASN A 289 -16.99 35.93 21.92
C ASN A 289 -18.40 36.06 22.53
N MET A 290 -19.10 34.93 22.70
CA MET A 290 -20.40 34.89 23.40
C MET A 290 -20.29 35.47 24.82
N THR A 291 -19.29 35.01 25.55
CA THR A 291 -19.07 35.47 26.93
C THR A 291 -18.87 36.98 26.98
N HIS A 292 -18.05 37.51 26.06
CA HIS A 292 -17.85 38.96 25.96
C HIS A 292 -19.12 39.71 25.55
N GLU A 293 -19.87 39.22 24.56
CA GLU A 293 -21.09 39.85 24.07
C GLU A 293 -22.23 39.86 25.12
N PHE A 294 -22.28 38.86 26.03
CA PHE A 294 -23.20 38.86 27.15
C PHE A 294 -22.73 39.69 28.35
N LYS A 295 -21.42 39.77 28.60
CA LYS A 295 -20.87 40.54 29.72
C LYS A 295 -21.15 42.04 29.59
N THR A 296 -21.07 42.61 28.39
CA THR A 296 -21.26 44.03 28.15
C THR A 296 -22.69 44.49 28.49
N PRO A 297 -23.78 43.91 27.94
CA PRO A 297 -25.14 44.31 28.30
C PRO A 297 -25.46 44.09 29.77
N LEU A 298 -24.94 42.96 30.35
CA LEU A 298 -25.14 42.68 31.78
C LEU A 298 -24.52 43.76 32.67
N ALA A 299 -23.28 44.19 32.33
CA ALA A 299 -22.64 45.30 33.04
C ALA A 299 -23.42 46.63 32.90
N THR A 300 -23.95 46.91 31.69
CA THR A 300 -24.77 48.10 31.45
C THR A 300 -26.07 48.09 32.26
N ILE A 301 -26.75 46.91 32.32
CA ILE A 301 -27.95 46.71 33.14
C ILE A 301 -27.60 46.93 34.62
N SER A 302 -26.54 46.31 35.14
CA SER A 302 -26.11 46.45 36.53
C SER A 302 -25.83 47.92 36.85
N LEU A 303 -25.08 48.63 36.00
CA LEU A 303 -24.81 50.06 36.19
C LEU A 303 -26.09 50.92 36.19
N ALA A 304 -27.02 50.60 35.29
CA ALA A 304 -28.30 51.32 35.25
C ALA A 304 -29.14 51.07 36.51
N VAL A 305 -29.17 49.83 37.04
CA VAL A 305 -29.84 49.50 38.29
C VAL A 305 -29.18 50.22 39.47
N ASP A 306 -27.86 50.17 39.58
CA ASP A 306 -27.12 50.87 40.63
C ASP A 306 -27.34 52.37 40.57
N SER A 307 -27.45 52.93 39.36
CA SER A 307 -27.74 54.37 39.17
C SER A 307 -29.15 54.73 39.65
N ILE A 308 -30.15 53.89 39.41
CA ILE A 308 -31.54 54.15 39.88
C ILE A 308 -31.62 54.13 41.39
N THR A 309 -30.83 53.38 42.09
CA THR A 309 -30.80 53.28 43.58
C THR A 309 -30.17 54.52 44.24
N ASN A 310 -29.52 55.39 43.47
CA ASN A 310 -28.95 56.61 43.98
C ASN A 310 -30.09 57.66 44.38
N PRO A 311 -30.07 58.15 45.61
CA PRO A 311 -31.11 59.12 46.07
C PRO A 311 -31.33 60.35 45.19
N GLN A 312 -30.29 60.85 44.51
CA GLN A 312 -30.38 62.02 43.59
C GLN A 312 -31.03 61.67 42.24
N ILE A 313 -31.06 60.39 41.88
CA ILE A 313 -31.66 59.92 40.63
C ILE A 313 -33.09 59.45 40.88
N ILE A 314 -33.31 58.67 41.95
CA ILE A 314 -34.63 58.12 42.26
C ILE A 314 -35.71 59.22 42.49
N SER A 315 -35.30 60.43 42.95
CA SER A 315 -36.18 61.57 43.09
C SER A 315 -36.50 62.28 41.78
N ASN A 316 -35.92 61.90 40.67
CA ASN A 316 -36.16 62.51 39.35
C ASN A 316 -36.76 61.45 38.38
N PRO A 317 -38.08 61.51 38.12
CA PRO A 317 -38.78 60.52 37.28
C PRO A 317 -38.25 60.43 35.86
N ASP A 318 -37.77 61.53 35.26
CA ASP A 318 -37.21 61.44 33.91
C ASP A 318 -35.89 60.77 33.83
N LYS A 319 -35.05 60.95 34.84
CA LYS A 319 -33.77 60.16 34.93
C LYS A 319 -34.04 58.69 35.16
N VAL A 320 -34.96 58.32 36.06
CA VAL A 320 -35.37 56.92 36.29
C VAL A 320 -35.88 56.29 34.99
N LYS A 321 -36.79 56.98 34.27
CA LYS A 321 -37.36 56.55 32.99
C LYS A 321 -36.27 56.29 31.96
N ARG A 322 -35.22 57.11 31.90
CA ARG A 322 -34.08 56.96 31.02
C ARG A 322 -33.30 55.65 31.34
N PHE A 323 -32.99 55.37 32.59
CA PHE A 323 -32.27 54.16 32.99
C PHE A 323 -33.13 52.89 32.80
N VAL A 324 -34.42 52.94 33.09
CA VAL A 324 -35.36 51.85 32.81
C VAL A 324 -35.43 51.57 31.31
N ASN A 325 -35.37 52.53 30.46
CA ASN A 325 -35.34 52.36 29.02
C ASN A 325 -34.02 51.70 28.57
N ILE A 326 -32.88 52.05 29.19
CA ILE A 326 -31.60 51.39 28.94
C ILE A 326 -31.68 49.91 29.33
N ILE A 327 -32.21 49.60 30.50
CA ILE A 327 -32.41 48.19 30.96
C ILE A 327 -33.30 47.43 29.97
N LYS A 328 -34.41 48.02 29.55
CA LYS A 328 -35.35 47.42 28.58
C LYS A 328 -34.67 47.15 27.24
N GLN A 329 -33.89 48.10 26.73
CA GLN A 329 -33.16 47.96 25.47
C GLN A 329 -32.11 46.82 25.54
N GLU A 330 -31.29 46.77 26.61
CA GLU A 330 -30.29 45.74 26.77
C GLU A 330 -30.92 44.36 27.01
N ASN A 331 -32.03 44.26 27.72
CA ASN A 331 -32.76 43.00 27.88
C ASN A 331 -33.33 42.49 26.54
N THR A 332 -33.92 43.36 25.73
CA THR A 332 -34.41 43.00 24.38
C THR A 332 -33.25 42.54 23.49
N ARG A 333 -32.10 43.22 23.57
CA ARG A 333 -30.89 42.85 22.85
C ARG A 333 -30.38 41.49 23.28
N MET A 334 -30.31 41.21 24.58
CA MET A 334 -29.89 39.90 25.13
C MET A 334 -30.81 38.77 24.67
N ASN A 335 -32.14 38.98 24.74
CA ASN A 335 -33.09 37.97 24.26
C ASN A 335 -32.88 37.65 22.77
N GLY A 336 -32.65 38.64 21.93
CA GLY A 336 -32.32 38.39 20.51
C GLY A 336 -31.01 37.64 20.30
N GLN A 337 -30.03 37.81 21.20
CA GLN A 337 -28.79 37.04 21.16
C GLN A 337 -29.01 35.58 21.58
N VAL A 338 -29.77 35.33 22.64
CA VAL A 338 -30.16 33.99 23.10
C VAL A 338 -30.92 33.24 22.01
N GLU A 339 -31.90 33.93 21.36
CA GLU A 339 -32.67 33.35 20.26
C GLU A 339 -31.78 32.87 19.11
N LYS A 340 -30.79 33.68 18.69
CA LYS A 340 -29.82 33.30 17.65
C LYS A 340 -29.01 32.03 18.02
N VAL A 341 -28.66 31.88 19.32
CA VAL A 341 -27.95 30.70 19.83
C VAL A 341 -28.85 29.46 19.84
N LEU A 342 -30.10 29.62 20.29
CA LEU A 342 -31.10 28.56 20.32
C LEU A 342 -31.44 28.07 18.90
N GLN A 343 -31.64 28.97 17.94
CA GLN A 343 -31.86 28.62 16.55
C GLN A 343 -30.72 27.75 16.00
N MET A 344 -29.48 28.08 16.37
CA MET A 344 -28.33 27.28 15.94
C MET A 344 -28.27 25.90 16.59
N ALA A 345 -28.65 25.77 17.87
CA ALA A 345 -28.68 24.47 18.55
C ALA A 345 -29.73 23.53 17.91
N ILE A 346 -30.86 24.08 17.45
CA ILE A 346 -31.89 23.30 16.74
C ILE A 346 -31.36 22.83 15.38
N ILE A 347 -30.64 23.69 14.65
CA ILE A 347 -30.02 23.35 13.37
C ILE A 347 -28.96 22.25 13.51
N ASP A 348 -28.22 22.26 14.64
CA ASP A 348 -27.20 21.23 14.90
C ASP A 348 -27.77 19.81 15.02
N LYS A 349 -28.97 19.71 15.61
CA LYS A 349 -29.67 18.44 15.75
C LYS A 349 -30.34 17.97 14.46
N LYS A 350 -30.40 18.81 13.41
CA LYS A 350 -31.22 18.57 12.20
C LYS A 350 -32.70 18.28 12.55
N ASP A 351 -33.15 18.74 13.70
CA ASP A 351 -34.45 18.47 14.29
C ASP A 351 -35.36 19.69 14.16
N PHE A 352 -35.48 20.17 12.93
CA PHE A 352 -36.38 21.31 12.63
C PHE A 352 -37.49 20.85 11.68
N ASN A 353 -38.71 21.14 12.07
CA ASN A 353 -39.89 20.96 11.23
C ASN A 353 -40.21 22.27 10.50
N LEU A 354 -40.18 22.25 9.16
CA LEU A 354 -40.51 23.38 8.33
C LEU A 354 -42.03 23.44 8.11
N ASN A 355 -42.65 24.59 8.34
CA ASN A 355 -44.05 24.86 8.03
C ASN A 355 -44.17 25.50 6.65
N PHE A 356 -44.22 24.65 5.62
CA PHE A 356 -44.37 25.13 4.27
C PHE A 356 -45.75 25.75 4.02
N SER A 357 -45.75 26.93 3.49
CA SER A 357 -46.96 27.64 3.03
C SER A 357 -46.66 28.41 1.75
N LYS A 358 -47.68 28.79 1.03
CA LYS A 358 -47.55 29.71 -0.12
C LYS A 358 -47.24 31.10 0.39
N ILE A 359 -46.06 31.62 0.04
CA ILE A 359 -45.57 32.94 0.48
C ILE A 359 -45.18 33.79 -0.72
N ASP A 360 -45.30 35.11 -0.55
CA ASP A 360 -44.81 36.08 -1.52
C ASP A 360 -43.43 36.62 -1.06
N ILE A 361 -42.39 36.32 -1.85
CA ILE A 361 -41.00 36.73 -1.58
C ILE A 361 -40.86 38.26 -1.65
N HIS A 362 -41.57 38.93 -2.57
CA HIS A 362 -41.50 40.37 -2.69
C HIS A 362 -42.07 41.08 -1.44
N ASP A 363 -43.17 40.56 -0.86
CA ASP A 363 -43.73 41.05 0.38
C ASP A 363 -42.75 40.90 1.56
N ILE A 364 -42.08 39.73 1.65
CA ILE A 364 -41.07 39.51 2.69
C ILE A 364 -39.88 40.45 2.53
N ILE A 365 -39.37 40.61 1.30
CA ILE A 365 -38.24 41.52 1.03
C ILE A 365 -38.64 42.96 1.38
N ASN A 366 -39.80 43.45 0.96
CA ASN A 366 -40.25 44.79 1.24
C ASN A 366 -40.38 45.08 2.76
N LYS A 367 -40.97 44.15 3.53
CA LYS A 367 -41.02 44.22 4.99
C LYS A 367 -39.63 44.24 5.64
N ALA A 368 -38.69 43.45 5.13
CA ALA A 368 -37.32 43.47 5.62
C ALA A 368 -36.61 44.79 5.32
N VAL A 369 -36.78 45.32 4.12
CA VAL A 369 -36.23 46.63 3.70
C VAL A 369 -36.79 47.77 4.56
N ASP A 370 -38.09 47.85 4.80
CA ASP A 370 -38.72 48.85 5.66
C ASP A 370 -38.12 48.85 7.07
N ASN A 371 -37.86 47.65 7.64
CA ASN A 371 -37.24 47.51 8.95
C ASN A 371 -35.78 47.97 9.00
N PHE A 372 -35.03 47.80 7.90
CA PHE A 372 -33.62 48.21 7.82
C PHE A 372 -33.45 49.67 7.34
N ALA A 373 -34.41 50.26 6.65
CA ALA A 373 -34.31 51.58 6.07
C ALA A 373 -33.88 52.65 7.07
N LEU A 374 -34.46 52.63 8.29
CA LEU A 374 -34.11 53.58 9.35
C LEU A 374 -32.68 53.38 9.88
N GLN A 375 -32.17 52.15 9.91
CA GLN A 375 -30.82 51.88 10.38
C GLN A 375 -29.78 52.33 9.35
N ILE A 376 -30.07 52.11 8.07
CA ILE A 376 -29.21 52.47 6.95
C ILE A 376 -29.19 53.97 6.74
N SER A 377 -30.33 54.64 6.84
CA SER A 377 -30.41 56.09 6.72
C SER A 377 -29.66 56.86 7.82
N ARG A 378 -29.59 56.30 9.05
CA ARG A 378 -28.75 56.85 10.14
C ARG A 378 -27.26 56.85 9.82
N ARG A 379 -26.82 56.02 8.87
CA ARG A 379 -25.45 55.94 8.36
C ARG A 379 -25.29 56.62 7.00
N GLU A 380 -26.26 57.51 6.61
CA GLU A 380 -26.30 58.16 5.29
C GLU A 380 -26.22 57.18 4.12
N GLY A 381 -26.61 55.94 4.33
CA GLY A 381 -26.62 54.85 3.33
C GLY A 381 -27.94 54.77 2.58
N VAL A 382 -27.96 53.90 1.55
CA VAL A 382 -29.14 53.69 0.70
C VAL A 382 -29.42 52.20 0.56
N ILE A 383 -30.69 51.81 0.59
CA ILE A 383 -31.14 50.46 0.26
C ILE A 383 -32.15 50.55 -0.89
N ASN A 384 -31.85 49.86 -1.98
CA ASN A 384 -32.66 49.82 -3.20
C ASN A 384 -33.16 48.41 -3.47
N THR A 385 -34.34 48.33 -4.09
CA THR A 385 -34.92 47.05 -4.52
C THR A 385 -35.18 47.05 -6.02
N ASN A 386 -34.91 45.96 -6.69
CA ASN A 386 -35.25 45.69 -8.08
C ASN A 386 -35.91 44.32 -8.18
N LEU A 387 -37.22 44.27 -7.90
CA LEU A 387 -37.97 43.04 -7.76
C LEU A 387 -38.65 42.68 -9.10
N THR A 388 -37.93 41.97 -9.98
CA THR A 388 -38.35 41.68 -11.35
C THR A 388 -38.79 40.23 -11.59
N ALA A 389 -38.69 39.35 -10.56
CA ALA A 389 -39.13 37.99 -10.70
C ALA A 389 -40.65 37.87 -10.92
N SER A 390 -41.07 37.21 -11.99
CA SER A 390 -42.49 36.93 -12.24
C SER A 390 -43.01 35.81 -11.33
N ASN A 391 -42.13 34.84 -10.99
CA ASN A 391 -42.43 33.71 -10.11
C ASN A 391 -42.05 34.03 -8.65
N HIS A 392 -42.63 35.10 -8.07
CA HIS A 392 -42.32 35.53 -6.69
C HIS A 392 -43.13 34.82 -5.60
N GLU A 393 -44.17 34.07 -5.97
CA GLU A 393 -44.95 33.24 -5.05
C GLU A 393 -44.32 31.83 -4.99
N ILE A 394 -43.76 31.45 -3.84
CA ILE A 394 -43.11 30.15 -3.63
C ILE A 394 -43.73 29.38 -2.47
N PHE A 395 -43.52 28.06 -2.42
CA PHE A 395 -43.95 27.23 -1.30
C PHE A 395 -42.77 27.03 -0.32
N ALA A 396 -42.78 27.77 0.78
CA ALA A 396 -41.66 27.83 1.74
C ALA A 396 -42.16 28.20 3.16
N ASP A 397 -41.26 28.06 4.15
CA ASP A 397 -41.51 28.50 5.50
C ASP A 397 -41.20 30.00 5.63
N GLN A 398 -42.28 30.81 5.86
CA GLN A 398 -42.20 32.25 5.94
C GLN A 398 -41.22 32.77 6.98
N THR A 399 -41.14 32.12 8.16
CA THR A 399 -40.28 32.52 9.26
C THR A 399 -38.80 32.34 8.89
N HIS A 400 -38.49 31.19 8.32
CA HIS A 400 -37.11 30.89 7.94
C HIS A 400 -36.64 31.71 6.73
N ILE A 401 -37.49 31.91 5.73
CA ILE A 401 -37.18 32.78 4.59
C ILE A 401 -36.99 34.26 5.06
N SER A 402 -37.86 34.79 5.92
CA SER A 402 -37.68 36.10 6.50
C SER A 402 -36.33 36.20 7.23
N ASN A 403 -35.98 35.22 8.05
CA ASN A 403 -34.71 35.21 8.78
C ASN A 403 -33.50 35.14 7.83
N ILE A 404 -33.58 34.41 6.70
CA ILE A 404 -32.55 34.40 5.65
C ILE A 404 -32.30 35.83 5.15
N ILE A 405 -33.36 36.53 4.72
CA ILE A 405 -33.25 37.92 4.20
C ILE A 405 -32.69 38.85 5.27
N TYR A 406 -33.20 38.79 6.52
CA TYR A 406 -32.69 39.57 7.64
C TYR A 406 -31.19 39.32 7.90
N ASN A 407 -30.72 38.08 7.88
CA ASN A 407 -29.31 37.78 8.08
C ASN A 407 -28.41 38.34 6.96
N LEU A 408 -28.85 38.29 5.71
CA LEU A 408 -28.12 38.90 4.60
C LEU A 408 -28.08 40.43 4.68
N LEU A 409 -29.18 41.07 5.01
CA LEU A 409 -29.25 42.53 5.19
C LEU A 409 -28.43 43.01 6.40
N ASP A 410 -28.47 42.26 7.51
CA ASP A 410 -27.66 42.56 8.70
C ASP A 410 -26.15 42.46 8.36
N ASN A 411 -25.75 41.46 7.59
CA ASN A 411 -24.37 41.33 7.11
C ASN A 411 -23.99 42.45 6.14
N ALA A 412 -24.82 42.74 5.16
CA ALA A 412 -24.61 43.86 4.23
C ALA A 412 -24.44 45.21 4.96
N ASN A 413 -25.27 45.48 5.95
CA ASN A 413 -25.16 46.71 6.76
C ASN A 413 -23.90 46.71 7.64
N LYS A 414 -23.51 45.56 8.22
CA LYS A 414 -22.35 45.46 9.13
C LYS A 414 -21.01 45.59 8.42
N TYR A 415 -20.90 44.99 7.25
CA TYR A 415 -19.63 44.89 6.52
C TYR A 415 -19.46 45.97 5.45
N SER A 416 -20.46 46.76 5.18
CA SER A 416 -20.35 47.99 4.37
C SER A 416 -19.60 49.09 5.12
N GLY A 417 -18.95 49.97 4.37
CA GLY A 417 -18.25 51.13 4.90
C GLY A 417 -19.14 52.15 5.62
N GLU A 418 -18.73 53.42 5.71
CA GLU A 418 -19.46 54.46 6.43
C GLU A 418 -20.87 54.72 5.83
N LYS A 419 -20.99 54.64 4.48
CA LYS A 419 -22.24 54.78 3.73
C LYS A 419 -22.62 53.46 3.07
N PRO A 420 -23.47 52.65 3.71
CA PRO A 420 -23.93 51.39 3.12
C PRO A 420 -24.76 51.59 1.86
N GLU A 421 -24.40 50.93 0.78
CA GLU A 421 -25.21 50.85 -0.45
C GLU A 421 -25.60 49.39 -0.65
N ILE A 422 -26.90 49.10 -0.45
CA ILE A 422 -27.42 47.74 -0.54
C ILE A 422 -28.43 47.68 -1.69
N LEU A 423 -28.29 46.71 -2.57
CA LEU A 423 -29.23 46.44 -3.66
C LEU A 423 -29.76 45.01 -3.53
N ILE A 424 -31.08 44.86 -3.46
CA ILE A 424 -31.76 43.58 -3.49
C ILE A 424 -32.41 43.42 -4.86
N THR A 425 -32.10 42.32 -5.54
CA THR A 425 -32.68 42.02 -6.85
C THR A 425 -33.35 40.66 -6.81
N THR A 426 -34.51 40.52 -7.43
CA THR A 426 -35.09 39.20 -7.72
C THR A 426 -35.18 38.97 -9.21
N LYS A 427 -34.95 37.73 -9.66
CA LYS A 427 -35.04 37.32 -11.05
C LYS A 427 -35.67 35.92 -11.13
N ASP A 428 -36.30 35.61 -12.27
CA ASP A 428 -36.75 34.26 -12.54
C ASP A 428 -35.53 33.35 -12.74
N ALA A 429 -35.49 32.24 -12.03
CA ALA A 429 -34.56 31.12 -12.25
C ALA A 429 -35.30 30.02 -13.01
N ARG A 430 -34.54 29.03 -13.57
CA ARG A 430 -35.09 27.97 -14.41
C ARG A 430 -36.28 27.24 -13.77
N ASP A 431 -36.22 26.97 -12.47
CA ASP A 431 -37.26 26.25 -11.72
C ASP A 431 -37.63 26.98 -10.41
N GLY A 432 -37.37 28.27 -10.30
CA GLY A 432 -37.56 29.02 -9.05
C GLY A 432 -37.34 30.51 -9.15
N VAL A 433 -37.06 31.12 -8.01
CA VAL A 433 -36.72 32.53 -7.87
C VAL A 433 -35.27 32.67 -7.39
N GLU A 434 -34.54 33.57 -8.01
CA GLU A 434 -33.18 33.97 -7.58
C GLU A 434 -33.28 35.31 -6.83
N ILE A 435 -32.73 35.35 -5.63
CA ILE A 435 -32.67 36.54 -4.77
C ILE A 435 -31.21 36.93 -4.62
N ILE A 436 -30.85 38.13 -5.02
CA ILE A 436 -29.47 38.65 -4.97
C ILE A 436 -29.45 39.82 -3.97
N VAL A 437 -28.62 39.72 -2.94
CA VAL A 437 -28.33 40.81 -2.01
C VAL A 437 -26.88 41.26 -2.24
N LYS A 438 -26.72 42.46 -2.80
CA LYS A 438 -25.44 43.07 -3.12
C LYS A 438 -25.14 44.22 -2.14
N ASP A 439 -23.90 44.27 -1.66
CA ASP A 439 -23.34 45.31 -0.81
C ASP A 439 -22.09 45.97 -1.42
N ASN A 440 -21.74 47.17 -0.95
CA ASN A 440 -20.49 47.86 -1.27
C ASN A 440 -19.44 47.73 -0.17
N GLY A 441 -19.44 46.60 0.55
CA GLY A 441 -18.60 46.38 1.73
C GLY A 441 -17.14 46.04 1.41
N ILE A 442 -16.45 45.56 2.44
CA ILE A 442 -15.02 45.18 2.39
C ILE A 442 -14.72 44.02 1.43
N GLY A 443 -15.73 43.27 0.99
CA GLY A 443 -15.57 42.09 0.17
C GLY A 443 -14.93 40.92 0.93
N ILE A 444 -14.74 39.78 0.22
CA ILE A 444 -14.33 38.50 0.79
C ILE A 444 -13.21 37.94 -0.05
N SER A 445 -12.11 37.50 0.57
CA SER A 445 -10.99 36.86 -0.11
C SER A 445 -11.35 35.43 -0.64
N LYS A 446 -10.58 34.93 -1.61
CA LYS A 446 -10.80 33.58 -2.18
C LYS A 446 -10.72 32.48 -1.12
N GLU A 447 -9.82 32.63 -0.15
CA GLU A 447 -9.63 31.68 0.95
C GLU A 447 -10.84 31.72 1.89
N ALA A 448 -11.28 32.95 2.29
CA ALA A 448 -12.40 33.11 3.17
C ALA A 448 -13.72 32.63 2.55
N LYS A 449 -13.94 32.79 1.23
CA LYS A 449 -15.14 32.29 0.52
C LYS A 449 -15.41 30.80 0.75
N LYS A 450 -14.36 29.98 0.93
CA LYS A 450 -14.53 28.56 1.19
C LYS A 450 -15.14 28.26 2.55
N HIS A 451 -15.01 29.20 3.49
CA HIS A 451 -15.34 29.02 4.90
C HIS A 451 -16.44 29.94 5.44
N ILE A 452 -16.87 30.97 4.70
CA ILE A 452 -17.87 31.91 5.20
C ILE A 452 -19.22 31.30 5.60
N PHE A 453 -19.53 30.13 5.07
CA PHE A 453 -20.71 29.36 5.41
C PHE A 453 -20.47 28.34 6.50
N ASP A 454 -19.21 28.19 6.95
CA ASP A 454 -18.87 27.28 8.06
C ASP A 454 -19.36 27.93 9.37
N ARG A 455 -19.78 27.08 10.31
CA ARG A 455 -20.27 27.53 11.61
C ARG A 455 -19.14 28.18 12.40
N PHE A 456 -19.48 29.26 13.11
CA PHE A 456 -18.55 30.03 13.93
C PHE A 456 -17.42 30.73 13.16
N TYR A 457 -17.38 30.59 11.84
CA TYR A 457 -16.34 31.20 11.03
C TYR A 457 -16.53 32.72 10.94
N ARG A 458 -15.44 33.43 11.12
CA ARG A 458 -15.36 34.89 10.96
C ARG A 458 -14.08 35.24 10.24
N VAL A 459 -14.12 36.19 9.33
CA VAL A 459 -12.93 36.73 8.69
C VAL A 459 -12.13 37.50 9.74
N HIS A 460 -10.91 37.13 10.01
CA HIS A 460 -10.00 37.86 10.90
C HIS A 460 -9.48 39.08 10.15
N THR A 461 -10.09 40.23 10.35
CA THR A 461 -9.70 41.51 9.73
C THR A 461 -8.72 42.28 10.64
N GLY A 462 -7.62 41.66 11.05
CA GLY A 462 -6.57 42.29 11.87
C GLY A 462 -7.13 42.93 13.17
N ASN A 463 -6.88 44.20 13.40
CA ASN A 463 -7.24 44.91 14.65
C ASN A 463 -8.73 45.36 14.73
N VAL A 464 -9.61 44.94 13.78
CA VAL A 464 -11.01 45.36 13.81
C VAL A 464 -11.83 44.36 14.64
N HIS A 465 -11.74 44.46 15.96
CA HIS A 465 -12.67 43.83 16.93
C HIS A 465 -14.08 44.44 16.91
N ASP A 466 -14.36 45.45 16.04
CA ASP A 466 -15.57 46.28 16.10
C ASP A 466 -16.81 45.66 15.44
N VAL A 467 -16.70 44.63 14.62
CA VAL A 467 -17.88 44.01 14.00
C VAL A 467 -18.49 42.98 14.94
N LYS A 468 -19.58 43.32 15.63
CA LYS A 468 -20.31 42.47 16.57
C LYS A 468 -21.00 41.31 15.85
N GLY A 469 -20.83 40.08 16.34
CA GLY A 469 -21.55 38.91 15.83
C GLY A 469 -20.91 37.56 16.16
N PHE A 470 -21.71 36.50 16.10
CA PHE A 470 -21.32 35.13 16.54
C PHE A 470 -20.80 34.25 15.41
N GLY A 471 -20.78 34.68 14.14
CA GLY A 471 -20.43 33.85 12.99
C GLY A 471 -21.44 32.76 12.66
N LEU A 472 -22.73 32.98 13.05
CA LEU A 472 -23.80 31.98 12.87
C LEU A 472 -24.73 32.33 11.69
N GLY A 473 -24.81 33.62 11.27
CA GLY A 473 -25.79 34.07 10.29
C GLY A 473 -25.70 33.39 8.94
N LEU A 474 -24.50 33.33 8.32
CA LEU A 474 -24.34 32.72 7.00
C LEU A 474 -24.48 31.21 7.02
N SER A 475 -24.06 30.54 8.08
CA SER A 475 -24.29 29.10 8.25
C SER A 475 -25.78 28.78 8.40
N TYR A 476 -26.55 29.63 9.08
CA TYR A 476 -28.00 29.52 9.12
C TYR A 476 -28.60 29.67 7.73
N VAL A 477 -28.21 30.74 7.00
CA VAL A 477 -28.70 31.00 5.64
C VAL A 477 -28.47 29.79 4.75
N LYS A 478 -27.27 29.22 4.74
CA LYS A 478 -26.94 28.02 3.94
C LYS A 478 -27.83 26.84 4.33
N THR A 479 -27.92 26.52 5.62
CA THR A 479 -28.67 25.36 6.10
C THR A 479 -30.16 25.47 5.79
N MET A 480 -30.76 26.64 6.02
CA MET A 480 -32.18 26.86 5.75
C MET A 480 -32.49 26.94 4.25
N THR A 481 -31.61 27.54 3.44
CA THR A 481 -31.74 27.50 1.97
C THR A 481 -31.71 26.04 1.47
N GLN A 482 -30.79 25.23 1.95
CA GLN A 482 -30.71 23.79 1.60
C GLN A 482 -31.94 23.02 2.09
N ALA A 483 -32.46 23.32 3.27
CA ALA A 483 -33.68 22.70 3.80
C ALA A 483 -34.95 23.05 2.98
N HIS A 484 -34.89 24.14 2.21
CA HIS A 484 -35.90 24.51 1.22
C HIS A 484 -35.56 24.06 -0.18
N ASN A 485 -34.66 23.02 -0.34
CA ASN A 485 -34.18 22.53 -1.62
C ASN A 485 -33.56 23.63 -2.53
N GLY A 486 -33.13 24.74 -1.93
CA GLY A 486 -32.48 25.83 -2.61
C GLY A 486 -30.97 25.76 -2.62
N HIS A 487 -30.35 26.70 -3.28
CA HIS A 487 -28.89 26.87 -3.37
C HIS A 487 -28.48 28.28 -2.98
N ILE A 488 -27.30 28.42 -2.34
CA ILE A 488 -26.71 29.74 -2.05
C ILE A 488 -25.28 29.78 -2.60
N ASP A 489 -24.94 30.91 -3.23
CA ASP A 489 -23.60 31.20 -3.71
C ASP A 489 -23.20 32.66 -3.36
N VAL A 490 -21.90 32.98 -3.53
CA VAL A 490 -21.36 34.32 -3.26
C VAL A 490 -20.35 34.75 -4.33
N ILE A 491 -20.58 35.91 -4.90
CA ILE A 491 -19.65 36.62 -5.77
C ILE A 491 -19.10 37.81 -4.99
N SER A 492 -17.79 37.84 -4.75
CA SER A 492 -17.16 38.90 -3.96
C SER A 492 -15.69 39.03 -4.30
N GLU A 493 -15.19 40.26 -4.25
CA GLU A 493 -13.77 40.60 -4.36
C GLU A 493 -13.41 41.59 -3.23
N PRO A 494 -12.20 41.43 -2.62
CA PRO A 494 -11.75 42.37 -1.61
C PRO A 494 -11.82 43.81 -2.08
N GLY A 495 -12.44 44.69 -1.29
CA GLY A 495 -12.61 46.13 -1.58
C GLY A 495 -13.72 46.51 -2.57
N LYS A 496 -14.45 45.49 -3.14
CA LYS A 496 -15.54 45.78 -4.12
C LYS A 496 -16.93 45.34 -3.62
N GLY A 497 -17.02 44.88 -2.38
CA GLY A 497 -18.26 44.38 -1.81
C GLY A 497 -18.55 42.91 -2.15
N SER A 498 -19.77 42.48 -1.78
CA SER A 498 -20.22 41.09 -1.96
C SER A 498 -21.63 41.06 -2.58
N SER A 499 -21.92 39.97 -3.29
CA SER A 499 -23.25 39.65 -3.80
C SER A 499 -23.57 38.21 -3.37
N PHE A 500 -24.52 38.07 -2.45
CA PHE A 500 -25.05 36.77 -2.03
C PHE A 500 -26.24 36.41 -2.92
N ILE A 501 -26.22 35.24 -3.51
CA ILE A 501 -27.19 34.76 -4.49
C ILE A 501 -27.88 33.54 -3.91
N ILE A 502 -29.18 33.61 -3.70
CA ILE A 502 -30.00 32.50 -3.20
C ILE A 502 -31.01 32.13 -4.30
N THR A 503 -31.05 30.86 -4.63
CA THR A 503 -32.03 30.27 -5.53
C THR A 503 -32.98 29.38 -4.74
N LEU A 504 -34.28 29.62 -4.82
CA LEU A 504 -35.34 28.87 -4.15
C LEU A 504 -36.30 28.30 -5.21
N PRO A 505 -36.70 27.01 -5.13
CA PRO A 505 -37.66 26.43 -6.05
C PRO A 505 -39.07 27.01 -5.79
N VAL A 506 -39.87 27.14 -6.84
CA VAL A 506 -41.27 27.55 -6.71
C VAL A 506 -42.10 26.53 -5.96
N ARG A 507 -41.84 25.26 -6.21
CA ARG A 507 -42.49 24.12 -5.53
C ARG A 507 -41.45 23.25 -4.87
N GLN A 508 -41.76 22.78 -3.69
CA GLN A 508 -40.93 21.76 -3.05
C GLN A 508 -41.22 20.39 -3.72
N SER A 509 -40.21 19.74 -4.25
CA SER A 509 -40.30 18.40 -4.85
C SER A 509 -40.31 17.34 -3.76
#